data_bd2e80131f4d262927a94ac8027f7ea7
#
_entry.id   bd2e80131f4d262927a94ac8027f7ea7
#
_cell.length_a   1.000
_cell.length_b   1.000
_cell.length_c   1.000
_cell.angle_alpha   90.00
_cell.angle_beta   90.00
_cell.angle_gamma   90.00
#
_symmetry.space_group_name_H-M   'P 1'
#
loop_
_entity.id
_entity.type
_entity.pdbx_description
1 polymer ?
#
loop_
_entity_poly.entity_id
_entity_poly.type
_entity_poly.pdbx_seq_one_letter_code
_entity_poly.pdbx_strand_id
1 'polypeptide(L)'
;ILDIDILDEDQDIFGLDTKERETAMSSAKAPNLPASIFRAYDIRGVVGESLTTETAYWIGRAIGSESLAKGEPNVSVGRDGRLSGPELVQHLIQGLLDSGCDVSDIGMVPTPVLYYAANILAGKSGVMLTGSHNPPDYNGFKIVIAGDTLANEQIQVLRKRIESNDLSSGVGKVEQVDVLERYFQQIRGDIAMARPMKVVVDCGNGVAGVIAPQLIEALGCKVIPLYCEVDGNFPNHHPDPGKPENLVDLIAKVKSEKADLGLAFDGDGDRVGVVTNAGTMIYPDRLLMLFAKDVVSRNPGADIIFDVKCTRRLTPLISGYGGRPVMWKTGHSLIKKKMKESGALLAGEMSGHIFFKERWFGFDDGIYSAARLLEILSQDKRDAEQVFAAFPGDISTPEINITVTEESKFTIMDA
;
A
#
# COMPACT_ATOMS: atom_id res chain seq x y z
N ILE A 1 -18.31 30.33 26.80
CA ILE A 1 -17.72 30.95 25.60
C ILE A 1 -16.23 30.79 25.82
N LEU A 2 -15.63 29.81 25.19
CA LEU A 2 -14.20 29.64 25.11
C LEU A 2 -13.73 30.48 23.91
N ASP A 3 -12.95 31.53 24.20
CA ASP A 3 -12.18 32.24 23.19
C ASP A 3 -11.19 31.22 22.58
N ILE A 4 -11.46 30.79 21.37
CA ILE A 4 -10.47 30.12 20.55
C ILE A 4 -9.68 31.26 19.91
N ASP A 5 -8.45 31.45 20.34
CA ASP A 5 -7.49 32.30 19.64
C ASP A 5 -7.36 31.72 18.23
N ILE A 6 -7.92 32.46 17.27
CA ILE A 6 -7.69 32.19 15.85
C ILE A 6 -6.22 32.52 15.63
N LEU A 7 -5.41 31.50 15.36
CA LEU A 7 -4.03 31.68 14.93
C LEU A 7 -4.03 32.65 13.75
N ASP A 8 -3.19 33.67 13.84
CA ASP A 8 -3.02 34.65 12.77
C ASP A 8 -2.68 33.92 11.48
N GLU A 9 -3.35 34.22 10.37
CA GLU A 9 -3.20 33.51 9.09
C GLU A 9 -1.75 33.49 8.56
N ASP A 10 -0.85 34.27 9.17
CA ASP A 10 0.56 34.37 8.82
C ASP A 10 1.50 33.57 9.75
N GLN A 11 0.99 32.84 10.75
CA GLN A 11 1.79 32.02 11.67
C GLN A 11 1.68 30.52 11.36
N ASP A 12 2.83 29.85 11.33
CA ASP A 12 2.91 28.40 11.21
C ASP A 12 2.76 27.68 12.57
N ILE A 13 2.86 26.35 12.57
CA ILE A 13 2.80 25.50 13.78
C ILE A 13 3.90 25.83 14.81
N PHE A 14 4.94 26.59 14.44
CA PHE A 14 6.01 27.04 15.33
C PHE A 14 5.83 28.50 15.79
N GLY A 15 4.78 29.22 15.32
CA GLY A 15 4.49 30.59 15.71
C GLY A 15 5.48 31.64 15.17
N LEU A 16 6.20 31.32 14.09
CA LEU A 16 7.17 32.22 13.45
C LEU A 16 6.56 32.98 12.28
N ASP A 17 6.96 34.23 12.06
CA ASP A 17 6.66 34.92 10.83
C ASP A 17 7.46 34.35 9.64
N THR A 18 7.04 34.64 8.39
CA THR A 18 7.64 34.05 7.18
C THR A 18 9.14 34.31 7.06
N LYS A 19 9.64 35.49 7.49
CA LYS A 19 11.07 35.85 7.42
C LYS A 19 11.89 35.20 8.52
N GLU A 20 11.33 35.15 9.74
CA GLU A 20 11.96 34.47 10.87
C GLU A 20 12.06 32.97 10.58
N ARG A 21 11.03 32.41 9.98
CA ARG A 21 10.97 31.02 9.52
C ARG A 21 12.02 30.71 8.46
N GLU A 22 12.12 31.50 7.39
CA GLU A 22 13.15 31.34 6.35
C GLU A 22 14.57 31.40 6.93
N THR A 23 14.80 32.30 7.88
CA THR A 23 16.10 32.44 8.55
C THR A 23 16.39 31.25 9.47
N ALA A 24 15.40 30.78 10.24
CA ALA A 24 15.53 29.59 11.09
C ALA A 24 15.76 28.31 10.28
N MET A 25 15.06 28.16 9.16
CA MET A 25 15.22 27.01 8.25
C MET A 25 16.62 26.96 7.62
N SER A 26 17.18 28.11 7.23
CA SER A 26 18.51 28.16 6.62
C SER A 26 19.65 27.85 7.61
N SER A 27 19.41 28.03 8.92
CA SER A 27 20.37 27.78 9.99
C SER A 27 20.20 26.45 10.71
N ALA A 28 19.06 25.77 10.56
CA ALA A 28 18.79 24.49 11.22
C ALA A 28 19.65 23.38 10.64
N LYS A 29 20.38 22.69 11.51
CA LYS A 29 21.17 21.51 11.14
C LYS A 29 20.33 20.26 11.38
N ALA A 30 20.23 19.42 10.37
CA ALA A 30 19.53 18.15 10.48
C ALA A 30 20.14 17.26 11.58
N PRO A 31 19.32 16.58 12.39
CA PRO A 31 19.77 15.62 13.37
C PRO A 31 20.37 14.40 12.70
N ASN A 32 21.14 13.62 13.46
CA ASN A 32 21.61 12.32 12.99
C ASN A 32 20.48 11.28 13.13
N LEU A 33 19.79 10.98 12.04
CA LEU A 33 18.70 10.01 12.03
C LEU A 33 19.25 8.57 12.05
N PRO A 34 18.55 7.61 12.73
CA PRO A 34 18.96 6.21 12.73
C PRO A 34 18.99 5.62 11.32
N ALA A 35 20.15 5.10 10.89
CA ALA A 35 20.28 4.49 9.57
C ALA A 35 19.34 3.29 9.35
N SER A 36 18.99 2.59 10.43
CA SER A 36 18.13 1.40 10.43
C SER A 36 16.69 1.64 9.98
N ILE A 37 16.20 2.88 10.02
CA ILE A 37 14.85 3.20 9.53
C ILE A 37 14.79 3.26 7.99
N PHE A 38 15.91 3.53 7.31
CA PHE A 38 15.99 3.64 5.84
C PHE A 38 16.19 2.24 5.24
N ARG A 39 15.10 1.50 5.06
CA ARG A 39 15.10 0.08 4.64
C ARG A 39 15.14 -0.04 3.11
N ALA A 40 15.10 -1.30 2.63
CA ALA A 40 15.18 -1.60 1.20
C ALA A 40 13.96 -1.11 0.39
N TYR A 41 12.77 -1.05 0.99
CA TYR A 41 11.52 -0.77 0.25
C TYR A 41 10.72 0.40 0.81
N ASP A 42 11.04 0.85 2.01
CA ASP A 42 10.34 1.91 2.73
C ASP A 42 11.26 2.54 3.80
N ILE A 43 10.77 3.60 4.42
CA ILE A 43 11.32 4.10 5.69
C ILE A 43 10.39 3.63 6.78
N ARG A 44 10.91 3.00 7.85
CA ARG A 44 10.08 2.42 8.91
C ARG A 44 10.78 2.44 10.26
N GLY A 45 10.07 2.82 11.32
CA GLY A 45 10.60 2.86 12.67
C GLY A 45 9.55 2.64 13.75
N VAL A 46 10.01 2.50 15.00
CA VAL A 46 9.17 2.47 16.19
C VAL A 46 8.88 3.92 16.60
N VAL A 47 7.59 4.22 16.77
CA VAL A 47 7.12 5.57 17.11
C VAL A 47 7.60 5.96 18.51
N GLY A 48 8.10 7.19 18.64
CA GLY A 48 8.66 7.71 19.87
C GLY A 48 10.11 7.28 20.16
N GLU A 49 10.65 6.31 19.40
CA GLU A 49 12.04 5.86 19.52
C GLU A 49 12.85 6.27 18.28
N SER A 50 12.70 5.56 17.18
CA SER A 50 13.42 5.79 15.93
C SER A 50 12.64 6.63 14.92
N LEU A 51 11.32 6.75 15.11
CA LEU A 51 10.42 7.57 14.31
C LEU A 51 9.68 8.56 15.20
N THR A 52 10.16 9.80 15.21
CA THR A 52 9.62 10.92 15.98
C THR A 52 9.01 11.98 15.02
N THR A 53 8.34 12.98 15.56
CA THR A 53 7.87 14.13 14.78
C THR A 53 9.02 14.87 14.10
N GLU A 54 10.15 15.03 14.78
CA GLU A 54 11.37 15.61 14.20
C GLU A 54 11.88 14.75 13.03
N THR A 55 11.91 13.41 13.19
CA THR A 55 12.28 12.49 12.11
C THR A 55 11.35 12.67 10.90
N ALA A 56 10.03 12.75 11.13
CA ALA A 56 9.04 12.94 10.06
C ALA A 56 9.24 14.26 9.32
N TYR A 57 9.53 15.35 10.03
CA TYR A 57 9.84 16.65 9.43
C TYR A 57 11.06 16.58 8.50
N TRP A 58 12.18 16.04 8.96
CA TRP A 58 13.40 15.97 8.15
C TRP A 58 13.28 15.01 6.97
N ILE A 59 12.51 13.94 7.12
CA ILE A 59 12.14 13.07 5.99
C ILE A 59 11.31 13.86 4.97
N GLY A 60 10.34 14.67 5.42
CA GLY A 60 9.57 15.57 4.56
C GLY A 60 10.47 16.54 3.79
N ARG A 61 11.45 17.17 4.47
CA ARG A 61 12.46 18.04 3.85
C ARG A 61 13.26 17.32 2.74
N ALA A 62 13.69 16.09 3.01
CA ALA A 62 14.46 15.30 2.04
C ALA A 62 13.60 14.87 0.84
N ILE A 63 12.37 14.43 1.07
CA ILE A 63 11.42 14.05 0.02
C ILE A 63 11.10 15.27 -0.87
N GLY A 64 10.78 16.42 -0.25
CA GLY A 64 10.49 17.64 -1.00
C GLY A 64 11.69 18.08 -1.85
N SER A 65 12.90 18.05 -1.30
CA SER A 65 14.13 18.39 -2.03
C SER A 65 14.38 17.46 -3.21
N GLU A 66 14.16 16.14 -3.04
CA GLU A 66 14.31 15.15 -4.11
C GLU A 66 13.23 15.32 -5.18
N SER A 67 11.96 15.59 -4.78
CA SER A 67 10.86 15.89 -5.70
C SER A 67 11.17 17.09 -6.58
N LEU A 68 11.59 18.21 -5.98
CA LEU A 68 11.97 19.42 -6.72
C LEU A 68 13.14 19.18 -7.65
N ALA A 69 14.16 18.43 -7.22
CA ALA A 69 15.29 18.07 -8.06
C ALA A 69 14.89 17.25 -9.30
N LYS A 70 13.75 16.52 -9.22
CA LYS A 70 13.16 15.77 -10.34
C LYS A 70 12.09 16.56 -11.11
N GLY A 71 11.87 17.82 -10.79
CA GLY A 71 10.91 18.69 -11.46
C GLY A 71 9.44 18.45 -11.03
N GLU A 72 9.24 17.84 -9.87
CA GLU A 72 7.92 17.51 -9.33
C GLU A 72 7.61 18.36 -8.07
N PRO A 73 7.04 19.57 -8.23
CA PRO A 73 6.82 20.48 -7.11
C PRO A 73 5.57 20.12 -6.27
N ASN A 74 4.73 19.18 -6.74
CA ASN A 74 3.50 18.81 -6.05
C ASN A 74 3.61 17.39 -5.49
N VAL A 75 3.27 17.21 -4.20
CA VAL A 75 3.32 15.92 -3.51
C VAL A 75 1.99 15.61 -2.84
N SER A 76 1.39 14.47 -3.17
CA SER A 76 0.22 13.97 -2.46
C SER A 76 0.63 13.32 -1.14
N VAL A 77 -0.10 13.57 -0.06
CA VAL A 77 0.18 12.98 1.26
C VAL A 77 -1.07 12.31 1.81
N GLY A 78 -0.93 11.03 2.18
CA GLY A 78 -1.99 10.27 2.85
C GLY A 78 -1.47 9.53 4.08
N ARG A 79 -2.37 9.08 4.93
CA ARG A 79 -2.03 8.27 6.10
C ARG A 79 -3.01 7.13 6.32
N ASP A 80 -2.56 6.06 6.98
CA ASP A 80 -3.43 4.99 7.47
C ASP A 80 -4.15 5.36 8.79
N GLY A 81 -4.80 4.38 9.43
CA GLY A 81 -5.59 4.57 10.64
C GLY A 81 -4.80 4.53 11.95
N ARG A 82 -3.46 4.48 11.92
CA ARG A 82 -2.63 4.38 13.13
C ARG A 82 -2.74 5.65 13.99
N LEU A 83 -2.73 5.47 15.31
CA LEU A 83 -2.91 6.55 16.28
C LEU A 83 -1.83 7.64 16.20
N SER A 84 -0.61 7.25 15.82
CA SER A 84 0.51 8.19 15.60
C SER A 84 0.41 8.98 14.28
N GLY A 85 -0.52 8.58 13.40
CA GLY A 85 -0.64 9.15 12.04
C GLY A 85 -0.89 10.65 12.03
N PRO A 86 -1.88 11.18 12.77
CA PRO A 86 -2.22 12.61 12.72
C PRO A 86 -1.05 13.54 13.07
N GLU A 87 -0.29 13.22 14.11
CA GLU A 87 0.85 14.05 14.54
C GLU A 87 2.02 13.95 13.56
N LEU A 88 2.39 12.74 13.17
CA LEU A 88 3.52 12.53 12.26
C LEU A 88 3.27 13.13 10.86
N VAL A 89 2.02 13.06 10.35
CA VAL A 89 1.71 13.59 9.02
C VAL A 89 1.79 15.10 8.97
N GLN A 90 1.43 15.80 10.04
CA GLN A 90 1.57 17.27 10.12
C GLN A 90 3.03 17.69 9.97
N HIS A 91 3.95 17.03 10.68
CA HIS A 91 5.38 17.34 10.58
C HIS A 91 5.99 16.95 9.24
N LEU A 92 5.54 15.84 8.64
CA LEU A 92 5.90 15.47 7.27
C LEU A 92 5.49 16.55 6.27
N ILE A 93 4.23 16.99 6.33
CA ILE A 93 3.69 18.05 5.47
C ILE A 93 4.49 19.33 5.67
N GLN A 94 4.74 19.73 6.91
CA GLN A 94 5.53 20.92 7.19
C GLN A 94 6.93 20.84 6.55
N GLY A 95 7.59 19.68 6.62
CA GLY A 95 8.89 19.48 5.97
C GLY A 95 8.83 19.62 4.44
N LEU A 96 7.76 19.12 3.81
CA LEU A 96 7.52 19.29 2.36
C LEU A 96 7.30 20.76 1.99
N LEU A 97 6.46 21.49 2.75
CA LEU A 97 6.18 22.90 2.53
C LEU A 97 7.45 23.75 2.67
N ASP A 98 8.28 23.47 3.67
CA ASP A 98 9.54 24.15 3.92
C ASP A 98 10.64 23.86 2.88
N SER A 99 10.44 22.81 2.09
CA SER A 99 11.28 22.56 0.91
C SER A 99 10.84 23.36 -0.30
N GLY A 100 9.63 23.93 -0.30
CA GLY A 100 9.01 24.63 -1.41
C GLY A 100 8.07 23.76 -2.26
N CYS A 101 7.70 22.56 -1.80
CA CYS A 101 6.69 21.74 -2.46
C CYS A 101 5.28 22.13 -2.05
N ASP A 102 4.37 22.14 -2.99
CA ASP A 102 2.94 22.16 -2.71
C ASP A 102 2.46 20.77 -2.31
N VAL A 103 1.51 20.70 -1.39
CA VAL A 103 1.01 19.43 -0.83
C VAL A 103 -0.49 19.30 -1.05
N SER A 104 -0.89 18.17 -1.66
CA SER A 104 -2.29 17.72 -1.67
C SER A 104 -2.48 16.72 -0.53
N ASP A 105 -3.03 17.15 0.60
CA ASP A 105 -3.38 16.28 1.72
C ASP A 105 -4.68 15.54 1.41
N ILE A 106 -4.58 14.23 1.21
CA ILE A 106 -5.73 13.36 0.89
C ILE A 106 -6.31 12.65 2.12
N GLY A 107 -5.80 12.96 3.31
CA GLY A 107 -6.34 12.51 4.58
C GLY A 107 -6.06 11.05 4.92
N MET A 108 -7.00 10.44 5.65
CA MET A 108 -6.93 9.02 6.05
C MET A 108 -7.50 8.13 4.95
N VAL A 109 -6.63 7.41 4.26
CA VAL A 109 -6.98 6.59 3.09
C VAL A 109 -6.13 5.30 3.05
N PRO A 110 -6.57 4.24 2.35
CA PRO A 110 -5.71 3.11 1.99
C PRO A 110 -4.52 3.52 1.11
N THR A 111 -3.42 2.78 1.22
CA THR A 111 -2.21 3.00 0.40
C THR A 111 -2.49 3.02 -1.12
N PRO A 112 -3.36 2.16 -1.69
CA PRO A 112 -3.73 2.25 -3.11
C PRO A 112 -4.34 3.59 -3.51
N VAL A 113 -5.07 4.25 -2.62
CA VAL A 113 -5.66 5.57 -2.90
C VAL A 113 -4.58 6.64 -3.04
N LEU A 114 -3.48 6.56 -2.26
CA LEU A 114 -2.32 7.44 -2.48
C LEU A 114 -1.66 7.18 -3.84
N TYR A 115 -1.46 5.92 -4.21
CA TYR A 115 -0.91 5.59 -5.52
C TYR A 115 -1.82 6.10 -6.65
N TYR A 116 -3.13 5.97 -6.47
CA TYR A 116 -4.11 6.54 -7.39
C TYR A 116 -3.98 8.06 -7.47
N ALA A 117 -3.92 8.77 -6.34
CA ALA A 117 -3.72 10.21 -6.27
C ALA A 117 -2.46 10.65 -7.04
N ALA A 118 -1.33 9.98 -6.82
CA ALA A 118 -0.07 10.24 -7.53
C ALA A 118 -0.17 10.01 -9.05
N ASN A 119 -1.17 9.30 -9.54
CA ASN A 119 -1.40 9.10 -10.98
C ASN A 119 -2.37 10.12 -11.59
N ILE A 120 -3.28 10.70 -10.81
CA ILE A 120 -4.38 11.53 -11.34
C ILE A 120 -4.33 13.01 -10.96
N LEU A 121 -3.60 13.35 -9.89
CA LEU A 121 -3.40 14.74 -9.47
C LEU A 121 -2.18 15.37 -10.15
N ALA A 122 -2.02 16.67 -9.97
CA ALA A 122 -0.83 17.37 -10.41
C ALA A 122 0.39 16.87 -9.62
N GLY A 123 1.45 16.54 -10.33
CA GLY A 123 2.63 15.89 -9.75
C GLY A 123 2.46 14.36 -9.65
N LYS A 124 3.51 13.64 -10.03
CA LYS A 124 3.57 12.17 -9.99
C LYS A 124 4.28 11.69 -8.73
N SER A 125 4.08 12.42 -7.64
CA SER A 125 4.76 12.19 -6.36
C SER A 125 3.77 12.07 -5.23
N GLY A 126 4.06 11.20 -4.29
CA GLY A 126 3.21 11.00 -3.12
C GLY A 126 3.93 10.27 -2.00
N VAL A 127 3.45 10.51 -0.78
CA VAL A 127 3.95 9.88 0.44
C VAL A 127 2.78 9.29 1.23
N MET A 128 2.84 8.00 1.49
CA MET A 128 1.92 7.32 2.39
C MET A 128 2.56 7.10 3.74
N LEU A 129 1.99 7.69 4.78
CA LEU A 129 2.36 7.42 6.17
C LEU A 129 1.62 6.17 6.64
N THR A 130 2.35 5.07 6.78
CA THR A 130 1.78 3.76 7.15
C THR A 130 2.79 2.84 7.79
N GLY A 131 2.33 2.03 8.73
CA GLY A 131 3.07 0.88 9.24
C GLY A 131 2.71 -0.43 8.52
N SER A 132 1.80 -0.41 7.51
CA SER A 132 1.28 -1.59 6.82
C SER A 132 0.77 -2.64 7.83
N HIS A 133 1.28 -3.87 7.75
CA HIS A 133 0.98 -4.97 8.67
C HIS A 133 1.87 -5.02 9.92
N ASN A 134 2.68 -4.02 10.23
CA ASN A 134 3.50 -4.01 11.45
C ASN A 134 2.63 -3.79 12.70
N PRO A 135 3.14 -4.09 13.91
CA PRO A 135 2.46 -3.78 15.17
C PRO A 135 2.05 -2.31 15.31
N PRO A 136 1.13 -1.98 16.24
CA PRO A 136 0.57 -0.61 16.39
C PRO A 136 1.59 0.48 16.69
N ASP A 137 2.71 0.12 17.34
CA ASP A 137 3.81 1.01 17.72
C ASP A 137 4.77 1.35 16.57
N TYR A 138 4.57 0.75 15.38
CA TYR A 138 5.33 1.07 14.18
C TYR A 138 4.59 2.08 13.30
N ASN A 139 5.37 2.90 12.57
CA ASN A 139 4.90 3.68 11.44
C ASN A 139 6.03 3.83 10.41
N GLY A 140 5.75 4.46 9.26
CA GLY A 140 6.76 4.62 8.21
C GLY A 140 6.22 5.35 6.98
N PHE A 141 7.04 5.37 5.92
CA PHE A 141 6.74 6.10 4.69
C PHE A 141 6.96 5.22 3.47
N LYS A 142 5.91 5.02 2.68
CA LYS A 142 5.99 4.53 1.30
C LYS A 142 6.02 5.74 0.38
N ILE A 143 7.02 5.83 -0.49
CA ILE A 143 7.33 7.07 -1.22
C ILE A 143 7.31 6.82 -2.71
N VAL A 144 6.63 7.68 -3.44
CA VAL A 144 6.64 7.76 -4.91
C VAL A 144 7.16 9.13 -5.29
N ILE A 145 8.16 9.20 -6.18
CA ILE A 145 8.65 10.46 -6.74
C ILE A 145 8.76 10.31 -8.25
N ALA A 146 8.15 11.24 -8.99
CA ALA A 146 8.12 11.24 -10.45
C ALA A 146 7.57 9.91 -11.04
N GLY A 147 6.61 9.31 -10.36
CA GLY A 147 5.98 8.04 -10.75
C GLY A 147 6.82 6.79 -10.44
N ASP A 148 7.94 6.91 -9.75
CA ASP A 148 8.76 5.79 -9.32
C ASP A 148 8.62 5.56 -7.81
N THR A 149 8.22 4.35 -7.39
CA THR A 149 8.25 3.97 -5.98
C THR A 149 9.70 3.77 -5.55
N LEU A 150 10.12 4.50 -4.53
CA LEU A 150 11.50 4.48 -4.08
C LEU A 150 11.90 3.14 -3.45
N ALA A 151 13.10 2.68 -3.75
CA ALA A 151 13.68 1.47 -3.19
C ALA A 151 15.22 1.57 -3.12
N ASN A 152 15.82 0.80 -2.20
CA ASN A 152 17.25 0.60 -2.09
C ASN A 152 18.04 1.92 -2.10
N GLU A 153 18.86 2.15 -3.12
CA GLU A 153 19.72 3.31 -3.26
C GLU A 153 18.95 4.64 -3.27
N GLN A 154 17.72 4.65 -3.82
CA GLN A 154 16.88 5.85 -3.86
C GLN A 154 16.45 6.29 -2.46
N ILE A 155 16.18 5.33 -1.56
CA ILE A 155 15.89 5.62 -0.14
C ILE A 155 17.16 6.12 0.56
N GLN A 156 18.33 5.56 0.25
CA GLN A 156 19.61 6.03 0.78
C GLN A 156 19.98 7.43 0.28
N VAL A 157 19.51 7.85 -0.90
CA VAL A 157 19.66 9.25 -1.36
C VAL A 157 18.97 10.21 -0.41
N LEU A 158 17.74 9.91 0.05
CA LEU A 158 17.03 10.75 1.02
C LEU A 158 17.82 10.87 2.33
N ARG A 159 18.34 9.77 2.84
CA ARG A 159 19.20 9.76 4.02
C ARG A 159 20.43 10.66 3.83
N LYS A 160 21.15 10.50 2.71
CA LYS A 160 22.35 11.30 2.41
C LYS A 160 22.06 12.80 2.31
N ARG A 161 20.91 13.19 1.74
CA ARG A 161 20.48 14.59 1.72
C ARG A 161 20.34 15.17 3.12
N ILE A 162 19.75 14.42 4.05
CA ILE A 162 19.61 14.82 5.46
C ILE A 162 21.01 14.94 6.10
N GLU A 163 21.85 13.92 5.99
CA GLU A 163 23.20 13.89 6.60
C GLU A 163 24.11 15.03 6.09
N SER A 164 24.00 15.36 4.80
CA SER A 164 24.82 16.43 4.18
C SER A 164 24.16 17.82 4.24
N ASN A 165 22.94 17.92 4.77
CA ASN A 165 22.12 19.13 4.75
C ASN A 165 21.90 19.68 3.31
N ASP A 166 21.83 18.77 2.31
CA ASP A 166 21.50 19.09 0.91
C ASP A 166 19.99 19.17 0.74
N LEU A 167 19.38 20.19 1.32
CA LEU A 167 17.94 20.38 1.40
C LEU A 167 17.52 21.70 0.77
N SER A 168 16.53 21.64 -0.13
CA SER A 168 15.91 22.83 -0.71
C SER A 168 15.17 23.62 0.37
N SER A 169 15.06 24.92 0.19
CA SER A 169 14.27 25.81 1.05
C SER A 169 13.30 26.63 0.21
N GLY A 170 12.08 26.75 0.66
CA GLY A 170 11.03 27.49 -0.02
C GLY A 170 9.75 27.52 0.84
N VAL A 171 8.67 28.04 0.26
CA VAL A 171 7.36 28.12 0.89
C VAL A 171 6.33 27.48 -0.03
N GLY A 172 5.88 26.27 0.31
CA GLY A 172 4.80 25.58 -0.37
C GLY A 172 3.44 25.89 0.24
N LYS A 173 2.39 25.37 -0.40
CA LYS A 173 1.00 25.46 0.06
C LYS A 173 0.43 24.08 0.28
N VAL A 174 -0.47 23.93 1.25
CA VAL A 174 -1.21 22.69 1.47
C VAL A 174 -2.69 22.91 1.11
N GLU A 175 -3.26 21.94 0.41
CA GLU A 175 -4.71 21.86 0.16
C GLU A 175 -5.27 20.49 0.55
N GLN A 176 -6.50 20.48 1.06
CA GLN A 176 -7.23 19.23 1.31
C GLN A 176 -7.91 18.78 0.01
N VAL A 177 -7.66 17.53 -0.41
CA VAL A 177 -8.21 16.99 -1.67
C VAL A 177 -8.92 15.67 -1.42
N ASP A 178 -10.22 15.62 -1.68
CA ASP A 178 -10.96 14.35 -1.66
C ASP A 178 -10.67 13.53 -2.94
N VAL A 179 -9.92 12.48 -2.77
CA VAL A 179 -9.59 11.52 -3.84
C VAL A 179 -10.36 10.21 -3.67
N LEU A 180 -10.88 9.93 -2.47
CA LEU A 180 -11.50 8.66 -2.14
C LEU A 180 -12.74 8.39 -3.00
N GLU A 181 -13.59 9.39 -3.19
CA GLU A 181 -14.78 9.28 -4.04
C GLU A 181 -14.39 9.04 -5.53
N ARG A 182 -13.33 9.69 -6.02
CA ARG A 182 -12.85 9.49 -7.40
C ARG A 182 -12.34 8.07 -7.61
N TYR A 183 -11.59 7.54 -6.65
CA TYR A 183 -11.09 6.15 -6.64
C TYR A 183 -12.26 5.16 -6.62
N PHE A 184 -13.25 5.39 -5.75
CA PHE A 184 -14.46 4.59 -5.64
C PHE A 184 -15.22 4.52 -6.98
N GLN A 185 -15.48 5.67 -7.60
CA GLN A 185 -16.22 5.73 -8.87
C GLN A 185 -15.43 5.12 -10.02
N GLN A 186 -14.10 5.24 -10.03
CA GLN A 186 -13.24 4.62 -11.03
C GLN A 186 -13.36 3.09 -10.98
N ILE A 187 -13.29 2.48 -9.80
CA ILE A 187 -13.45 1.02 -9.64
C ILE A 187 -14.88 0.60 -9.98
N ARG A 188 -15.88 1.31 -9.47
CA ARG A 188 -17.28 1.01 -9.74
C ARG A 188 -17.60 1.05 -11.24
N GLY A 189 -17.00 1.97 -11.97
CA GLY A 189 -17.18 2.09 -13.43
C GLY A 189 -16.43 1.02 -14.24
N ASP A 190 -15.40 0.41 -13.66
CA ASP A 190 -14.58 -0.60 -14.34
C ASP A 190 -15.11 -2.03 -14.15
N ILE A 191 -15.70 -2.34 -13.01
CA ILE A 191 -16.09 -3.69 -12.61
C ILE A 191 -17.55 -4.00 -12.98
N ALA A 192 -17.77 -5.13 -13.67
CA ALA A 192 -19.08 -5.61 -14.10
C ALA A 192 -19.44 -6.95 -13.46
N MET A 193 -20.27 -6.93 -12.43
CA MET A 193 -20.75 -8.15 -11.78
C MET A 193 -21.85 -8.83 -12.61
N ALA A 194 -21.70 -10.14 -12.88
CA ALA A 194 -22.72 -10.93 -13.59
C ALA A 194 -23.86 -11.41 -12.68
N ARG A 195 -23.59 -11.55 -11.37
CA ARG A 195 -24.59 -11.91 -10.34
C ARG A 195 -24.19 -11.34 -8.99
N PRO A 196 -25.15 -11.07 -8.10
CA PRO A 196 -24.84 -10.70 -6.73
C PRO A 196 -24.13 -11.86 -6.01
N MET A 197 -23.23 -11.50 -5.09
CA MET A 197 -22.53 -12.45 -4.21
C MET A 197 -22.68 -12.01 -2.75
N LYS A 198 -22.68 -12.95 -1.81
CA LYS A 198 -22.65 -12.71 -0.36
C LYS A 198 -21.19 -12.81 0.10
N VAL A 199 -20.63 -11.72 0.61
CA VAL A 199 -19.20 -11.61 0.91
C VAL A 199 -18.99 -11.15 2.36
N VAL A 200 -18.14 -11.85 3.10
CA VAL A 200 -17.62 -11.36 4.38
C VAL A 200 -16.38 -10.53 4.09
N VAL A 201 -16.36 -9.30 4.60
CA VAL A 201 -15.25 -8.36 4.41
C VAL A 201 -14.61 -8.09 5.76
N ASP A 202 -13.38 -8.54 5.93
CA ASP A 202 -12.56 -8.36 7.12
C ASP A 202 -11.48 -7.32 6.85
N CYS A 203 -11.54 -6.20 7.57
CA CYS A 203 -10.53 -5.15 7.46
C CYS A 203 -9.51 -5.17 8.62
N GLY A 204 -9.62 -6.10 9.59
CA GLY A 204 -8.72 -6.20 10.73
C GLY A 204 -8.53 -4.88 11.47
N ASN A 205 -9.56 -4.02 11.52
CA ASN A 205 -9.52 -2.63 12.00
C ASN A 205 -8.54 -1.72 11.22
N GLY A 206 -8.06 -2.14 10.05
CA GLY A 206 -7.22 -1.37 9.15
C GLY A 206 -7.99 -0.32 8.33
N VAL A 207 -7.25 0.54 7.65
CA VAL A 207 -7.82 1.68 6.92
C VAL A 207 -8.65 1.29 5.68
N ALA A 208 -8.56 0.05 5.20
CA ALA A 208 -9.45 -0.44 4.14
C ALA A 208 -10.94 -0.33 4.52
N GLY A 209 -11.26 -0.32 5.84
CA GLY A 209 -12.60 -0.16 6.37
C GLY A 209 -13.31 1.13 5.94
N VAL A 210 -12.58 2.18 5.58
CA VAL A 210 -13.19 3.46 5.13
C VAL A 210 -13.85 3.35 3.76
N ILE A 211 -13.53 2.32 2.96
CA ILE A 211 -14.01 2.25 1.58
C ILE A 211 -14.41 0.83 1.12
N ALA A 212 -13.68 -0.22 1.51
CA ALA A 212 -13.86 -1.55 0.95
C ALA A 212 -15.28 -2.12 1.13
N PRO A 213 -15.93 -2.04 2.32
CA PRO A 213 -17.29 -2.52 2.47
C PRO A 213 -18.29 -1.83 1.55
N GLN A 214 -18.27 -0.49 1.51
CA GLN A 214 -19.19 0.31 0.71
C GLN A 214 -18.98 0.10 -0.80
N LEU A 215 -17.72 -0.03 -1.22
CA LEU A 215 -17.38 -0.30 -2.62
C LEU A 215 -17.92 -1.66 -3.06
N ILE A 216 -17.69 -2.72 -2.28
CA ILE A 216 -18.15 -4.07 -2.59
C ILE A 216 -19.69 -4.14 -2.59
N GLU A 217 -20.37 -3.41 -1.70
CA GLU A 217 -21.82 -3.24 -1.73
C GLU A 217 -22.30 -2.54 -3.02
N ALA A 218 -21.62 -1.46 -3.41
CA ALA A 218 -21.94 -0.71 -4.61
C ALA A 218 -21.70 -1.48 -5.91
N LEU A 219 -20.88 -2.54 -5.88
CA LEU A 219 -20.74 -3.51 -6.97
C LEU A 219 -21.90 -4.52 -7.03
N GLY A 220 -22.87 -4.46 -6.10
CA GLY A 220 -24.05 -5.34 -6.06
C GLY A 220 -23.90 -6.57 -5.18
N CYS A 221 -22.88 -6.63 -4.33
CA CYS A 221 -22.71 -7.72 -3.36
C CYS A 221 -23.48 -7.45 -2.07
N LYS A 222 -23.88 -8.52 -1.37
CA LYS A 222 -24.34 -8.44 0.01
C LYS A 222 -23.13 -8.56 0.94
N VAL A 223 -22.73 -7.47 1.54
CA VAL A 223 -21.58 -7.42 2.44
C VAL A 223 -21.97 -7.76 3.88
N ILE A 224 -21.12 -8.56 4.53
CA ILE A 224 -21.11 -8.80 5.96
C ILE A 224 -19.81 -8.25 6.49
N PRO A 225 -19.82 -7.09 7.17
CA PRO A 225 -18.61 -6.48 7.68
C PRO A 225 -18.07 -7.25 8.89
N LEU A 226 -16.74 -7.37 8.97
CA LEU A 226 -15.99 -7.93 10.07
C LEU A 226 -14.82 -7.00 10.36
N TYR A 227 -14.78 -6.42 11.57
CA TYR A 227 -13.70 -5.52 12.02
C TYR A 227 -13.39 -4.37 11.03
N CYS A 228 -14.42 -3.75 10.43
CA CYS A 228 -14.30 -2.70 9.43
C CYS A 228 -14.22 -1.28 10.04
N GLU A 229 -14.44 -1.11 11.34
CA GLU A 229 -14.18 0.14 12.03
C GLU A 229 -12.67 0.34 12.19
N VAL A 230 -12.17 1.50 11.75
CA VAL A 230 -10.73 1.80 11.82
C VAL A 230 -10.31 2.04 13.26
N ASP A 231 -9.39 1.22 13.74
CA ASP A 231 -8.77 1.37 15.07
C ASP A 231 -7.27 1.03 14.99
N GLY A 232 -6.43 2.04 15.18
CA GLY A 232 -4.96 1.89 15.11
C GLY A 232 -4.34 1.00 16.19
N ASN A 233 -5.14 0.50 17.17
CA ASN A 233 -4.69 -0.51 18.14
C ASN A 233 -4.85 -1.94 17.62
N PHE A 234 -5.62 -2.17 16.54
CA PHE A 234 -5.93 -3.49 15.98
C PHE A 234 -6.43 -4.49 17.03
N PRO A 235 -7.54 -4.21 17.75
CA PRO A 235 -7.92 -4.91 18.98
C PRO A 235 -8.39 -6.36 18.77
N ASN A 236 -8.78 -6.74 17.55
CA ASN A 236 -9.38 -8.04 17.29
C ASN A 236 -8.34 -9.08 16.83
N HIS A 237 -7.61 -8.79 15.78
CA HIS A 237 -6.49 -9.58 15.30
C HIS A 237 -5.49 -8.69 14.56
N HIS A 238 -4.29 -9.19 14.37
CA HIS A 238 -3.27 -8.49 13.59
C HIS A 238 -3.68 -8.42 12.11
N PRO A 239 -3.66 -7.22 11.45
CA PRO A 239 -4.13 -7.05 10.08
C PRO A 239 -3.09 -7.54 9.06
N ASP A 240 -2.82 -8.84 9.07
CA ASP A 240 -1.94 -9.53 8.13
C ASP A 240 -2.65 -10.77 7.56
N PRO A 241 -3.31 -10.66 6.39
CA PRO A 241 -4.07 -11.76 5.79
C PRO A 241 -3.20 -12.89 5.24
N GLY A 242 -1.87 -12.73 5.23
CA GLY A 242 -0.93 -13.78 4.86
C GLY A 242 -0.80 -14.89 5.90
N LYS A 243 -1.30 -14.67 7.11
CA LYS A 243 -1.18 -15.61 8.24
C LYS A 243 -2.51 -16.27 8.57
N PRO A 244 -2.57 -17.63 8.57
CA PRO A 244 -3.80 -18.37 8.84
C PRO A 244 -4.45 -18.03 10.19
N GLU A 245 -3.64 -17.74 11.22
CA GLU A 245 -4.13 -17.38 12.55
C GLU A 245 -4.97 -16.10 12.56
N ASN A 246 -4.73 -15.19 11.64
CA ASN A 246 -5.48 -13.93 11.51
C ASN A 246 -6.78 -14.10 10.71
N LEU A 247 -7.01 -15.25 10.09
CA LEU A 247 -8.20 -15.53 9.27
C LEU A 247 -9.24 -16.42 9.99
N VAL A 248 -9.01 -16.79 11.24
CA VAL A 248 -9.86 -17.73 11.98
C VAL A 248 -11.31 -17.21 12.08
N ASP A 249 -11.48 -15.93 12.43
CA ASP A 249 -12.81 -15.32 12.57
C ASP A 249 -13.49 -15.14 11.20
N LEU A 250 -12.73 -14.77 10.17
CA LEU A 250 -13.23 -14.70 8.80
C LEU A 250 -13.73 -16.05 8.31
N ILE A 251 -12.96 -17.13 8.51
CA ILE A 251 -13.37 -18.50 8.15
C ILE A 251 -14.63 -18.91 8.89
N ALA A 252 -14.70 -18.66 10.19
CA ALA A 252 -15.88 -18.97 11.00
C ALA A 252 -17.11 -18.18 10.50
N LYS A 253 -16.93 -16.90 10.21
CA LYS A 253 -18.02 -16.02 9.74
C LYS A 253 -18.50 -16.43 8.34
N VAL A 254 -17.60 -16.74 7.41
CA VAL A 254 -17.98 -17.24 6.07
C VAL A 254 -18.84 -18.48 6.17
N LYS A 255 -18.46 -19.45 7.00
CA LYS A 255 -19.22 -20.70 7.19
C LYS A 255 -20.58 -20.46 7.85
N SER A 256 -20.62 -19.70 8.95
CA SER A 256 -21.87 -19.45 9.71
C SER A 256 -22.88 -18.66 8.88
N GLU A 257 -22.42 -17.70 8.09
CA GLU A 257 -23.25 -16.89 7.21
C GLU A 257 -23.58 -17.56 5.88
N LYS A 258 -22.95 -18.69 5.57
CA LYS A 258 -23.03 -19.33 4.24
C LYS A 258 -22.69 -18.31 3.12
N ALA A 259 -21.61 -17.58 3.31
CA ALA A 259 -21.16 -16.60 2.33
C ALA A 259 -20.48 -17.28 1.14
N ASP A 260 -20.54 -16.65 -0.03
CA ASP A 260 -19.88 -17.13 -1.24
C ASP A 260 -18.36 -16.98 -1.15
N LEU A 261 -17.88 -15.97 -0.38
CA LEU A 261 -16.46 -15.64 -0.26
C LEU A 261 -16.19 -14.85 1.02
N GLY A 262 -14.98 -14.96 1.53
CA GLY A 262 -14.38 -14.07 2.52
C GLY A 262 -13.20 -13.32 1.93
N LEU A 263 -13.12 -12.04 2.20
CA LEU A 263 -12.02 -11.14 1.81
C LEU A 263 -11.42 -10.52 3.05
N ALA A 264 -10.10 -10.55 3.19
CA ALA A 264 -9.36 -9.90 4.26
C ALA A 264 -8.36 -8.90 3.69
N PHE A 265 -8.24 -7.73 4.32
CA PHE A 265 -7.29 -6.68 3.93
C PHE A 265 -6.24 -6.50 5.02
N ASP A 266 -5.03 -6.11 4.63
CA ASP A 266 -4.01 -5.73 5.59
C ASP A 266 -4.19 -4.28 6.10
N GLY A 267 -3.33 -3.88 7.03
CA GLY A 267 -3.51 -2.62 7.77
C GLY A 267 -3.62 -1.36 6.92
N ASP A 268 -3.03 -1.34 5.74
CA ASP A 268 -3.11 -0.23 4.79
C ASP A 268 -3.79 -0.56 3.44
N GLY A 269 -4.33 -1.78 3.31
CA GLY A 269 -5.25 -2.14 2.23
C GLY A 269 -4.60 -2.41 0.88
N ASP A 270 -3.29 -2.57 0.80
CA ASP A 270 -2.59 -2.89 -0.45
C ASP A 270 -2.45 -4.40 -0.69
N ARG A 271 -2.86 -5.25 0.28
CA ARG A 271 -2.91 -6.70 0.15
C ARG A 271 -4.31 -7.25 0.42
N VAL A 272 -4.62 -8.38 -0.24
CA VAL A 272 -5.88 -9.11 -0.06
C VAL A 272 -5.63 -10.58 0.21
N GLY A 273 -6.29 -11.09 1.25
CA GLY A 273 -6.44 -12.51 1.55
C GLY A 273 -7.84 -12.99 1.16
N VAL A 274 -7.94 -14.24 0.76
CA VAL A 274 -9.17 -14.83 0.23
C VAL A 274 -9.50 -16.13 0.95
N VAL A 275 -10.76 -16.28 1.35
CA VAL A 275 -11.32 -17.50 1.95
C VAL A 275 -12.52 -17.93 1.13
N THR A 276 -12.54 -19.19 0.68
CA THR A 276 -13.66 -19.75 -0.09
C THR A 276 -14.91 -19.98 0.75
N ASN A 277 -16.03 -20.25 0.11
CA ASN A 277 -17.29 -20.65 0.76
C ASN A 277 -17.16 -21.89 1.67
N ALA A 278 -16.19 -22.77 1.42
CA ALA A 278 -15.87 -23.92 2.27
C ALA A 278 -14.96 -23.58 3.47
N GLY A 279 -14.43 -22.36 3.52
CA GLY A 279 -13.48 -21.90 4.54
C GLY A 279 -12.03 -22.25 4.23
N THR A 280 -11.70 -22.53 2.96
CA THR A 280 -10.34 -22.79 2.51
C THR A 280 -9.64 -21.45 2.25
N MET A 281 -8.49 -21.22 2.89
CA MET A 281 -7.61 -20.08 2.61
C MET A 281 -6.96 -20.27 1.24
N ILE A 282 -7.04 -19.26 0.39
CA ILE A 282 -6.39 -19.23 -0.91
C ILE A 282 -5.10 -18.43 -0.82
N TYR A 283 -3.97 -19.08 -1.05
CA TYR A 283 -2.68 -18.42 -1.08
C TYR A 283 -2.56 -17.48 -2.29
N PRO A 284 -1.81 -16.37 -2.15
CA PRO A 284 -1.72 -15.33 -3.18
C PRO A 284 -1.25 -15.83 -4.56
N ASP A 285 -0.38 -16.80 -4.61
CA ASP A 285 0.09 -17.39 -5.87
C ASP A 285 -1.02 -18.22 -6.59
N ARG A 286 -1.94 -18.82 -5.83
CA ARG A 286 -3.13 -19.47 -6.41
C ARG A 286 -4.15 -18.45 -6.90
N LEU A 287 -4.31 -17.34 -6.16
CA LEU A 287 -5.11 -16.21 -6.60
C LEU A 287 -4.54 -15.64 -7.91
N LEU A 288 -3.23 -15.51 -7.99
CA LEU A 288 -2.53 -15.05 -9.20
C LEU A 288 -2.75 -16.01 -10.40
N MET A 289 -2.90 -17.32 -10.19
CA MET A 289 -3.24 -18.26 -11.26
C MET A 289 -4.59 -17.90 -11.91
N LEU A 290 -5.60 -17.57 -11.11
CA LEU A 290 -6.91 -17.16 -11.58
C LEU A 290 -6.84 -15.84 -12.35
N PHE A 291 -6.16 -14.84 -11.80
CA PHE A 291 -5.99 -13.54 -12.45
C PHE A 291 -5.17 -13.64 -13.74
N ALA A 292 -4.11 -14.46 -13.77
CA ALA A 292 -3.32 -14.68 -14.97
C ALA A 292 -4.16 -15.31 -16.11
N LYS A 293 -5.01 -16.29 -15.77
CA LYS A 293 -5.96 -16.89 -16.73
C LYS A 293 -6.88 -15.82 -17.30
N ASP A 294 -7.45 -14.98 -16.45
CA ASP A 294 -8.38 -13.93 -16.86
C ASP A 294 -7.69 -12.89 -17.76
N VAL A 295 -6.56 -12.32 -17.31
CA VAL A 295 -5.82 -11.28 -18.05
C VAL A 295 -5.31 -11.80 -19.39
N VAL A 296 -4.69 -12.98 -19.42
CA VAL A 296 -4.13 -13.55 -20.65
C VAL A 296 -5.22 -13.91 -21.66
N SER A 297 -6.41 -14.32 -21.20
CA SER A 297 -7.54 -14.62 -22.10
C SER A 297 -7.95 -13.43 -22.98
N ARG A 298 -7.81 -12.22 -22.46
CA ARG A 298 -8.08 -10.97 -23.20
C ARG A 298 -6.83 -10.37 -23.84
N ASN A 299 -5.64 -10.73 -23.34
CA ASN A 299 -4.36 -10.18 -23.78
C ASN A 299 -3.35 -11.29 -24.07
N PRO A 300 -3.52 -12.08 -25.16
CA PRO A 300 -2.58 -13.14 -25.53
C PRO A 300 -1.15 -12.58 -25.67
N GLY A 301 -0.17 -13.29 -25.10
CA GLY A 301 1.23 -12.87 -25.08
C GLY A 301 1.59 -11.88 -23.97
N ALA A 302 0.67 -11.53 -23.07
CA ALA A 302 0.97 -10.63 -21.95
C ALA A 302 2.05 -11.20 -21.03
N ASP A 303 2.94 -10.32 -20.56
CA ASP A 303 3.88 -10.63 -19.48
C ASP A 303 3.13 -10.65 -18.15
N ILE A 304 3.34 -11.73 -17.38
CA ILE A 304 2.82 -11.90 -16.03
C ILE A 304 4.03 -12.07 -15.09
N ILE A 305 4.21 -11.11 -14.19
CA ILE A 305 5.33 -11.14 -13.24
C ILE A 305 4.88 -11.80 -11.94
N PHE A 306 5.75 -12.61 -11.35
CA PHE A 306 5.55 -13.19 -10.02
C PHE A 306 6.89 -13.30 -9.27
N ASP A 307 6.83 -13.21 -7.94
CA ASP A 307 8.04 -13.28 -7.15
C ASP A 307 8.57 -14.73 -7.00
N VAL A 308 9.83 -14.82 -6.60
CA VAL A 308 10.54 -16.11 -6.46
C VAL A 308 9.93 -17.03 -5.39
N LYS A 309 9.11 -16.51 -4.47
CA LYS A 309 8.44 -17.31 -3.43
C LYS A 309 7.15 -17.99 -3.92
N CYS A 310 6.62 -17.56 -5.05
CA CYS A 310 5.43 -18.14 -5.65
C CYS A 310 5.69 -19.56 -6.17
N THR A 311 4.61 -20.35 -6.25
CA THR A 311 4.69 -21.72 -6.77
C THR A 311 5.26 -21.79 -8.18
N ARG A 312 6.13 -22.77 -8.42
CA ARG A 312 6.66 -23.10 -9.76
C ARG A 312 5.58 -23.46 -10.80
N ARG A 313 4.36 -23.77 -10.33
CA ARG A 313 3.22 -24.09 -11.22
C ARG A 313 2.75 -22.91 -12.06
N LEU A 314 3.05 -21.67 -11.64
CA LEU A 314 2.71 -20.47 -12.41
C LEU A 314 3.35 -20.45 -13.78
N THR A 315 4.63 -20.83 -13.92
CA THR A 315 5.34 -20.81 -15.20
C THR A 315 4.64 -21.64 -16.30
N PRO A 316 4.40 -22.97 -16.12
CA PRO A 316 3.73 -23.76 -17.14
C PRO A 316 2.25 -23.35 -17.33
N LEU A 317 1.59 -22.88 -16.28
CA LEU A 317 0.18 -22.48 -16.35
C LEU A 317 0.02 -21.20 -17.17
N ILE A 318 0.81 -20.15 -16.91
CA ILE A 318 0.78 -18.91 -17.67
C ILE A 318 1.13 -19.16 -19.14
N SER A 319 2.18 -19.97 -19.40
CA SER A 319 2.55 -20.37 -20.76
C SER A 319 1.44 -21.14 -21.46
N GLY A 320 0.76 -22.05 -20.74
CA GLY A 320 -0.37 -22.82 -21.24
C GLY A 320 -1.57 -21.97 -21.63
N TYR A 321 -1.75 -20.82 -20.99
CA TYR A 321 -2.78 -19.83 -21.36
C TYR A 321 -2.35 -18.93 -22.52
N GLY A 322 -1.09 -18.99 -22.97
CA GLY A 322 -0.54 -18.14 -24.02
C GLY A 322 0.06 -16.82 -23.52
N GLY A 323 0.33 -16.70 -22.22
CA GLY A 323 1.06 -15.60 -21.62
C GLY A 323 2.57 -15.86 -21.50
N ARG A 324 3.33 -14.86 -21.08
CA ARG A 324 4.77 -14.96 -20.81
C ARG A 324 5.03 -14.84 -19.31
N PRO A 325 5.45 -15.93 -18.63
CA PRO A 325 5.79 -15.90 -17.21
C PRO A 325 7.14 -15.23 -16.99
N VAL A 326 7.20 -14.30 -16.04
CA VAL A 326 8.41 -13.57 -15.65
C VAL A 326 8.60 -13.70 -14.15
N MET A 327 9.56 -14.54 -13.72
CA MET A 327 9.93 -14.61 -12.31
C MET A 327 10.85 -13.43 -11.95
N TRP A 328 10.59 -12.79 -10.81
CA TRP A 328 11.36 -11.62 -10.37
C TRP A 328 11.66 -11.64 -8.86
N LYS A 329 12.45 -10.67 -8.42
CA LYS A 329 12.79 -10.46 -7.00
C LYS A 329 11.55 -10.04 -6.22
N THR A 330 11.40 -10.51 -4.98
CA THR A 330 10.38 -10.06 -4.02
C THR A 330 10.61 -8.61 -3.66
N GLY A 331 9.52 -7.86 -3.52
CA GLY A 331 9.47 -6.47 -3.09
C GLY A 331 8.58 -5.63 -4.00
N HIS A 332 7.49 -5.08 -3.43
CA HIS A 332 6.45 -4.36 -4.17
C HIS A 332 7.00 -3.22 -5.05
N SER A 333 8.01 -2.49 -4.58
CA SER A 333 8.67 -1.42 -5.36
C SER A 333 9.49 -1.98 -6.53
N LEU A 334 10.16 -3.13 -6.34
CA LEU A 334 10.92 -3.81 -7.41
C LEU A 334 10.00 -4.39 -8.48
N ILE A 335 8.85 -4.93 -8.07
CA ILE A 335 7.81 -5.43 -8.98
C ILE A 335 7.23 -4.28 -9.81
N LYS A 336 6.83 -3.17 -9.18
CA LYS A 336 6.31 -1.97 -9.89
C LYS A 336 7.31 -1.44 -10.92
N LYS A 337 8.59 -1.37 -10.55
CA LYS A 337 9.66 -0.98 -11.49
C LYS A 337 9.75 -1.95 -12.66
N LYS A 338 9.75 -3.26 -12.39
CA LYS A 338 9.82 -4.29 -13.43
C LYS A 338 8.62 -4.26 -14.35
N MET A 339 7.40 -4.04 -13.83
CA MET A 339 6.19 -3.86 -14.64
C MET A 339 6.30 -2.66 -15.58
N LYS A 340 6.85 -1.54 -15.10
CA LYS A 340 7.06 -0.33 -15.91
C LYS A 340 8.05 -0.60 -17.05
N GLU A 341 9.15 -1.30 -16.76
CA GLU A 341 10.18 -1.66 -17.74
C GLU A 341 9.71 -2.65 -18.81
N SER A 342 8.97 -3.69 -18.41
CA SER A 342 8.54 -4.77 -19.30
C SER A 342 7.20 -4.50 -19.99
N GLY A 343 6.39 -3.59 -19.45
CA GLY A 343 5.02 -3.40 -19.89
C GLY A 343 4.05 -4.48 -19.41
N ALA A 344 4.44 -5.31 -18.42
CA ALA A 344 3.62 -6.39 -17.89
C ALA A 344 2.24 -5.89 -17.44
N LEU A 345 1.20 -6.69 -17.71
CA LEU A 345 -0.19 -6.35 -17.46
C LEU A 345 -0.70 -6.79 -16.09
N LEU A 346 -0.01 -7.75 -15.47
CA LEU A 346 -0.36 -8.29 -14.15
C LEU A 346 0.93 -8.69 -13.44
N ALA A 347 0.97 -8.48 -12.13
CA ALA A 347 1.99 -9.06 -11.28
C ALA A 347 1.40 -9.50 -9.94
N GLY A 348 2.13 -10.36 -9.22
CA GLY A 348 1.74 -10.79 -7.87
C GLY A 348 2.92 -11.29 -7.07
N GLU A 349 2.79 -11.13 -5.74
CA GLU A 349 3.76 -11.62 -4.77
C GLU A 349 3.11 -12.62 -3.80
N MET A 350 3.89 -13.53 -3.27
CA MET A 350 3.42 -14.49 -2.25
C MET A 350 2.97 -13.79 -0.96
N SER A 351 3.39 -12.56 -0.73
CA SER A 351 2.96 -11.69 0.38
C SER A 351 1.51 -11.19 0.28
N GLY A 352 0.86 -11.32 -0.89
CA GLY A 352 -0.50 -10.85 -1.12
C GLY A 352 -0.64 -9.55 -1.91
N HIS A 353 0.47 -8.91 -2.28
CA HIS A 353 0.44 -7.77 -3.19
C HIS A 353 0.11 -8.25 -4.62
N ILE A 354 -0.94 -7.69 -5.20
CA ILE A 354 -1.36 -7.95 -6.58
C ILE A 354 -1.41 -6.63 -7.33
N PHE A 355 -0.87 -6.62 -8.54
CA PHE A 355 -0.66 -5.41 -9.34
C PHE A 355 -1.33 -5.58 -10.69
N PHE A 356 -2.41 -4.88 -10.91
CA PHE A 356 -3.07 -4.84 -12.23
C PHE A 356 -2.62 -3.60 -13.00
N LYS A 357 -2.09 -3.77 -14.21
CA LYS A 357 -1.94 -2.71 -15.21
C LYS A 357 -2.98 -2.84 -16.32
N GLU A 358 -3.50 -4.04 -16.51
CA GLU A 358 -4.65 -4.29 -17.36
C GLU A 358 -5.89 -3.68 -16.70
N ARG A 359 -6.46 -2.66 -17.32
CA ARG A 359 -7.62 -1.86 -16.85
C ARG A 359 -7.32 -1.00 -15.59
N TRP A 360 -6.09 -1.02 -15.05
CA TRP A 360 -5.68 -0.26 -13.86
C TRP A 360 -4.30 0.38 -14.08
N PHE A 361 -3.68 0.92 -13.01
CA PHE A 361 -2.47 1.74 -13.11
C PHE A 361 -1.16 0.99 -12.89
N GLY A 362 -1.18 -0.26 -12.41
CA GLY A 362 0.03 -1.08 -12.22
C GLY A 362 0.68 -0.94 -10.84
N PHE A 363 -0.02 -0.44 -9.86
CA PHE A 363 0.39 -0.49 -8.45
C PHE A 363 -0.33 -1.61 -7.69
N ASP A 364 0.19 -1.96 -6.52
CA ASP A 364 -0.39 -2.93 -5.59
C ASP A 364 -1.68 -2.38 -4.97
N ASP A 365 -2.76 -3.13 -5.15
CA ASP A 365 -4.10 -2.70 -4.75
C ASP A 365 -4.95 -3.90 -4.32
N GLY A 366 -5.05 -4.09 -3.00
CA GLY A 366 -5.85 -5.17 -2.43
C GLY A 366 -7.34 -4.99 -2.72
N ILE A 367 -7.84 -3.74 -2.70
CA ILE A 367 -9.25 -3.41 -2.88
C ILE A 367 -9.68 -3.62 -4.33
N TYR A 368 -8.90 -3.13 -5.30
CA TYR A 368 -9.15 -3.38 -6.72
C TYR A 368 -9.02 -4.87 -7.06
N SER A 369 -8.02 -5.55 -6.47
CA SER A 369 -7.85 -7.01 -6.68
C SER A 369 -9.03 -7.80 -6.15
N ALA A 370 -9.61 -7.42 -5.01
CA ALA A 370 -10.85 -8.00 -4.48
C ALA A 370 -12.03 -7.77 -5.45
N ALA A 371 -12.18 -6.56 -5.97
CA ALA A 371 -13.23 -6.24 -6.95
C ALA A 371 -13.09 -7.05 -8.26
N ARG A 372 -11.86 -7.23 -8.78
CA ARG A 372 -11.57 -8.08 -9.94
C ARG A 372 -11.87 -9.56 -9.65
N LEU A 373 -11.55 -10.05 -8.46
CA LEU A 373 -11.89 -11.41 -8.06
C LEU A 373 -13.41 -11.64 -8.07
N LEU A 374 -14.16 -10.71 -7.51
CA LEU A 374 -15.63 -10.78 -7.48
C LEU A 374 -16.22 -10.76 -8.90
N GLU A 375 -15.71 -9.90 -9.78
CA GLU A 375 -16.08 -9.87 -11.20
C GLU A 375 -15.91 -11.26 -11.84
N ILE A 376 -14.73 -11.86 -11.70
CA ILE A 376 -14.41 -13.18 -12.29
C ILE A 376 -15.30 -14.28 -11.71
N LEU A 377 -15.43 -14.35 -10.38
CA LEU A 377 -16.24 -15.38 -9.72
C LEU A 377 -17.74 -15.23 -10.00
N SER A 378 -18.22 -13.99 -10.19
CA SER A 378 -19.63 -13.76 -10.52
C SER A 378 -20.02 -14.32 -11.89
N GLN A 379 -19.08 -14.44 -12.82
CA GLN A 379 -19.28 -14.98 -14.16
C GLN A 379 -19.18 -16.53 -14.22
N ASP A 380 -18.54 -17.14 -13.21
CA ASP A 380 -18.41 -18.60 -13.14
C ASP A 380 -19.66 -19.23 -12.47
N LYS A 381 -20.13 -20.36 -13.02
CA LYS A 381 -21.27 -21.11 -12.44
C LYS A 381 -20.87 -21.95 -11.23
N ARG A 382 -19.58 -22.22 -11.07
CA ARG A 382 -19.02 -22.93 -9.92
C ARG A 382 -18.91 -21.99 -8.74
N ASP A 383 -18.93 -22.53 -7.53
CA ASP A 383 -18.57 -21.78 -6.34
C ASP A 383 -17.05 -21.54 -6.25
N ALA A 384 -16.64 -20.67 -5.30
CA ALA A 384 -15.24 -20.30 -5.15
C ALA A 384 -14.33 -21.50 -4.83
N GLU A 385 -14.79 -22.45 -4.00
CA GLU A 385 -14.04 -23.67 -3.69
C GLU A 385 -13.76 -24.49 -4.94
N GLN A 386 -14.78 -24.72 -5.78
CA GLN A 386 -14.67 -25.46 -7.01
C GLN A 386 -13.78 -24.77 -8.04
N VAL A 387 -13.81 -23.44 -8.13
CA VAL A 387 -12.96 -22.66 -9.03
C VAL A 387 -11.49 -22.84 -8.65
N PHE A 388 -11.16 -22.68 -7.38
CA PHE A 388 -9.77 -22.79 -6.93
C PHE A 388 -9.28 -24.24 -6.86
N ALA A 389 -10.15 -25.22 -6.59
CA ALA A 389 -9.80 -26.64 -6.63
C ALA A 389 -9.42 -27.12 -8.03
N ALA A 390 -9.84 -26.43 -9.08
CA ALA A 390 -9.49 -26.77 -10.46
C ALA A 390 -8.03 -26.43 -10.83
N PHE A 391 -7.34 -25.60 -10.04
CA PHE A 391 -5.93 -25.30 -10.25
C PHE A 391 -5.02 -26.40 -9.68
N PRO A 392 -3.86 -26.67 -10.30
CA PRO A 392 -2.96 -27.72 -9.85
C PRO A 392 -2.44 -27.40 -8.44
N GLY A 393 -2.56 -28.35 -7.53
CA GLY A 393 -1.92 -28.30 -6.22
C GLY A 393 -0.43 -28.62 -6.30
N ASP A 394 0.31 -28.19 -5.28
CA ASP A 394 1.70 -28.62 -5.05
C ASP A 394 1.92 -28.83 -3.55
N ILE A 395 2.97 -29.56 -3.22
CA ILE A 395 3.44 -29.66 -1.84
C ILE A 395 4.33 -28.45 -1.58
N SER A 396 3.95 -27.63 -0.61
CA SER A 396 4.78 -26.50 -0.16
C SER A 396 5.14 -26.65 1.32
N THR A 397 6.29 -26.15 1.68
CA THR A 397 6.67 -25.97 3.08
C THR A 397 6.14 -24.61 3.55
N PRO A 398 5.85 -24.45 4.85
CA PRO A 398 5.63 -23.13 5.42
C PRO A 398 6.90 -22.27 5.25
N GLU A 399 6.73 -20.95 5.27
CA GLU A 399 7.86 -20.02 5.30
C GLU A 399 8.63 -20.22 6.62
N ILE A 400 9.94 -20.47 6.51
CA ILE A 400 10.83 -20.65 7.66
C ILE A 400 11.62 -19.36 7.85
N ASN A 401 11.34 -18.66 8.96
CA ASN A 401 12.04 -17.44 9.31
C ASN A 401 13.26 -17.78 10.20
N ILE A 402 14.44 -17.36 9.77
CA ILE A 402 15.68 -17.50 10.54
C ILE A 402 16.00 -16.12 11.13
N THR A 403 16.07 -16.05 12.46
CA THR A 403 16.44 -14.81 13.15
C THR A 403 17.93 -14.54 12.95
N VAL A 404 18.25 -13.41 12.36
CA VAL A 404 19.62 -12.93 12.10
C VAL A 404 19.74 -11.45 12.43
N THR A 405 20.96 -10.95 12.64
CA THR A 405 21.21 -9.51 12.78
C THR A 405 21.33 -8.85 11.41
N GLU A 406 21.07 -7.54 11.32
CA GLU A 406 21.27 -6.77 10.09
C GLU A 406 22.68 -6.89 9.52
N GLU A 407 23.68 -7.04 10.40
CA GLU A 407 25.10 -7.17 10.04
C GLU A 407 25.43 -8.55 9.46
N SER A 408 24.80 -9.61 9.98
CA SER A 408 25.10 -11.01 9.62
C SER A 408 24.29 -11.55 8.44
N LYS A 409 23.14 -10.93 8.12
CA LYS A 409 22.19 -11.51 7.14
C LYS A 409 22.77 -11.72 5.75
N PHE A 410 23.59 -10.80 5.26
CA PHE A 410 24.20 -10.93 3.93
C PHE A 410 25.36 -11.93 3.94
N THR A 411 26.17 -11.94 4.99
CA THR A 411 27.26 -12.93 5.16
C THR A 411 26.71 -14.35 5.21
N ILE A 412 25.56 -14.55 5.88
CA ILE A 412 24.89 -15.87 5.94
C ILE A 412 24.31 -16.28 4.59
N MET A 413 23.82 -15.30 3.80
CA MET A 413 23.28 -15.58 2.46
C MET A 413 24.36 -15.94 1.45
N ASP A 414 25.60 -15.46 1.64
CA ASP A 414 26.73 -15.69 0.75
C ASP A 414 27.51 -16.98 1.09
N ALA A 415 27.24 -17.61 2.24
CA ALA A 415 27.86 -18.84 2.73
C ALA A 415 27.10 -20.08 2.30
#